data_f8f623ecb6e0213c0cd8194ebb6a1d56
#
_entry.id   f8f623ecb6e0213c0cd8194ebb6a1d56
#
_cell.length_a   1.000
_cell.length_b   1.000
_cell.length_c   1.000
_cell.angle_alpha   90.00
_cell.angle_beta   90.00
_cell.angle_gamma   90.00
#
_symmetry.space_group_name_H-M   'P 1'
#
loop_
_entity.id
_entity.type
_entity.pdbx_description
1 polymer ?
#
loop_
_entity_poly.entity_id
_entity_poly.type
_entity_poly.pdbx_seq_one_letter_code
_entity_poly.pdbx_strand_id
1 'polypeptide(L)'
;MNESIKNMIERRSVRGYKPDMIPKEDLDLILEAGTYAATGMGMQSPVIVAVTDNATRDQLSKMNADVMGTDTDPFYGAPVVLVVLADKNRPTHIYDGSLVMGNLMNAAASLG
;
A
#
# COMPACT_ATOMS: atom_id res chain seq x y z
N MET A 1 -4.07 11.75 -24.01
CA MET A 1 -4.19 11.50 -22.55
C MET A 1 -2.80 11.42 -21.97
N ASN A 2 -2.54 12.11 -20.86
CA ASN A 2 -1.21 12.06 -20.25
C ASN A 2 -1.01 10.75 -19.47
N GLU A 3 0.25 10.48 -19.11
CA GLU A 3 0.63 9.23 -18.45
C GLU A 3 -0.03 9.05 -17.07
N SER A 4 -0.26 10.15 -16.33
CA SER A 4 -0.89 10.06 -15.01
C SER A 4 -2.34 9.56 -15.12
N ILE A 5 -3.10 10.10 -16.04
CA ILE A 5 -4.50 9.69 -16.27
C ILE A 5 -4.55 8.27 -16.82
N LYS A 6 -3.68 7.97 -17.77
CA LYS A 6 -3.57 6.63 -18.37
C LYS A 6 -3.30 5.58 -17.28
N ASN A 7 -2.35 5.85 -16.40
CA ASN A 7 -2.00 4.95 -15.31
C ASN A 7 -3.19 4.67 -14.38
N MET A 8 -3.94 5.70 -14.01
CA MET A 8 -5.13 5.53 -13.17
C MET A 8 -6.20 4.67 -13.84
N ILE A 9 -6.35 4.80 -15.16
CA ILE A 9 -7.34 4.04 -15.93
C ILE A 9 -6.89 2.57 -16.10
N GLU A 10 -5.62 2.34 -16.35
CA GLU A 10 -5.07 1.03 -16.67
C GLU A 10 -4.76 0.17 -15.44
N ARG A 11 -4.57 0.76 -14.27
CA ARG A 11 -4.29 0.02 -13.05
C ARG A 11 -5.35 -1.06 -12.81
N ARG A 12 -4.91 -2.23 -12.38
CA ARG A 12 -5.81 -3.34 -12.02
C ARG A 12 -5.42 -3.90 -10.66
N SER A 13 -6.38 -4.49 -9.98
CA SER A 13 -6.12 -5.28 -8.77
C SER A 13 -5.36 -6.53 -9.16
N VAL A 14 -4.19 -6.73 -8.57
CA VAL A 14 -3.32 -7.86 -8.82
C VAL A 14 -3.42 -8.84 -7.64
N ARG A 15 -3.59 -10.12 -7.95
CA ARG A 15 -3.72 -11.19 -6.95
C ARG A 15 -2.72 -12.31 -7.14
N GLY A 16 -1.55 -11.99 -7.64
CA GLY A 16 -0.42 -12.88 -7.79
C GLY A 16 0.81 -12.03 -8.00
N TYR A 17 1.82 -12.17 -7.16
CA TYR A 17 3.02 -11.37 -7.22
C TYR A 17 4.25 -12.25 -7.41
N LYS A 18 5.26 -11.72 -8.08
CA LYS A 18 6.57 -12.36 -8.18
C LYS A 18 7.24 -12.40 -6.81
N PRO A 19 8.05 -13.42 -6.52
CA PRO A 19 8.76 -13.49 -5.24
C PRO A 19 9.92 -12.51 -5.12
N ASP A 20 10.31 -11.87 -6.23
CA ASP A 20 11.47 -10.99 -6.31
C ASP A 20 11.22 -9.73 -5.47
N MET A 21 12.19 -9.38 -4.62
CA MET A 21 12.14 -8.12 -3.87
C MET A 21 12.22 -6.94 -4.84
N ILE A 22 11.38 -5.94 -4.62
CA ILE A 22 11.41 -4.73 -5.45
C ILE A 22 12.68 -3.92 -5.15
N PRO A 23 13.22 -3.20 -6.15
CA PRO A 23 14.37 -2.32 -5.93
C PRO A 23 14.05 -1.26 -4.87
N LYS A 24 15.04 -0.94 -4.04
CA LYS A 24 14.87 0.04 -2.97
C LYS A 24 14.43 1.40 -3.49
N GLU A 25 15.00 1.84 -4.61
CA GLU A 25 14.60 3.12 -5.21
C GLU A 25 13.14 3.15 -5.65
N ASP A 26 12.59 2.03 -6.13
CA ASP A 26 11.19 1.93 -6.49
C ASP A 26 10.29 2.00 -5.26
N LEU A 27 10.67 1.28 -4.20
CA LEU A 27 9.96 1.34 -2.93
C LEU A 27 9.96 2.76 -2.36
N ASP A 28 11.10 3.44 -2.38
CA ASP A 28 11.23 4.81 -1.89
C ASP A 28 10.32 5.77 -2.67
N LEU A 29 10.22 5.63 -3.99
CA LEU A 29 9.33 6.44 -4.82
C LEU A 29 7.86 6.19 -4.50
N ILE A 30 7.47 4.94 -4.29
CA ILE A 30 6.10 4.59 -3.92
C ILE A 30 5.74 5.22 -2.57
N LEU A 31 6.62 5.08 -1.58
CA LEU A 31 6.40 5.64 -0.24
C LEU A 31 6.31 7.17 -0.29
N GLU A 32 7.20 7.81 -1.04
CA GLU A 32 7.17 9.25 -1.22
C GLU A 32 5.83 9.70 -1.82
N ALA A 33 5.36 9.03 -2.86
CA ALA A 33 4.06 9.35 -3.48
C ALA A 33 2.92 9.25 -2.47
N GLY A 34 2.96 8.27 -1.58
CA GLY A 34 1.97 8.12 -0.51
C GLY A 34 1.94 9.30 0.44
N THR A 35 3.09 9.91 0.73
CA THR A 35 3.20 11.04 1.65
C THR A 35 2.64 12.35 1.06
N TYR A 36 2.38 12.39 -0.24
CA TYR A 36 1.83 13.57 -0.90
C TYR A 36 0.33 13.53 -1.10
N ALA A 37 -0.34 12.50 -0.58
CA ALA A 37 -1.80 12.44 -0.65
C ALA A 37 -2.43 13.58 0.14
N ALA A 38 -3.57 14.07 -0.35
CA ALA A 38 -4.36 15.07 0.36
C ALA A 38 -4.90 14.51 1.67
N THR A 39 -4.92 15.33 2.72
CA THR A 39 -5.48 14.97 4.02
C THR A 39 -6.32 16.12 4.57
N GLY A 40 -7.24 15.79 5.48
CA GLY A 40 -8.10 16.79 6.11
C GLY A 40 -7.27 17.86 6.79
N MET A 41 -7.50 19.13 6.43
CA MET A 41 -6.79 20.30 6.93
C MET A 41 -5.26 20.24 6.73
N GLY A 42 -4.78 19.40 5.83
CA GLY A 42 -3.34 19.26 5.55
C GLY A 42 -2.54 18.68 6.72
N MET A 43 -3.17 17.97 7.63
CA MET A 43 -2.53 17.48 8.86
C MET A 43 -1.57 16.31 8.62
N GLN A 44 -1.69 15.62 7.50
CA GLN A 44 -0.82 14.49 7.12
C GLN A 44 -0.68 13.44 8.23
N SER A 45 -1.81 13.11 8.87
CA SER A 45 -1.81 12.21 10.02
C SER A 45 -1.59 10.73 9.70
N PRO A 46 -1.90 10.19 8.49
CA PRO A 46 -1.64 8.79 8.22
C PRO A 46 -0.14 8.46 8.28
N VAL A 47 0.14 7.22 8.70
CA VAL A 47 1.49 6.66 8.76
C VAL A 47 1.54 5.46 7.83
N ILE A 48 2.62 5.35 7.07
CA ILE A 48 2.87 4.21 6.18
C ILE A 48 3.97 3.36 6.80
N VAL A 49 3.67 2.07 7.01
CA VAL A 49 4.66 1.09 7.47
C VAL A 49 5.01 0.18 6.30
N ALA A 50 6.28 0.16 5.93
CA ALA A 50 6.78 -0.74 4.89
C ALA A 50 7.36 -1.99 5.54
N VAL A 51 6.74 -3.14 5.30
CA VAL A 51 7.18 -4.42 5.82
C VAL A 51 7.98 -5.13 4.72
N THR A 52 9.29 -5.19 4.90
CA THR A 52 10.23 -5.79 3.93
C THR A 52 10.93 -7.04 4.48
N ASP A 53 10.82 -7.28 5.78
CA ASP A 53 11.38 -8.45 6.42
C ASP A 53 10.47 -9.67 6.21
N ASN A 54 11.02 -10.76 5.68
CA ASN A 54 10.25 -11.95 5.34
C ASN A 54 9.54 -12.55 6.55
N ALA A 55 10.20 -12.64 7.69
CA ALA A 55 9.62 -13.24 8.89
C ALA A 55 8.43 -12.41 9.39
N THR A 56 8.56 -11.10 9.42
CA THR A 56 7.48 -10.18 9.82
C THR A 56 6.32 -10.24 8.81
N ARG A 57 6.65 -10.24 7.53
CA ARG A 57 5.66 -10.35 6.45
C ARG A 57 4.84 -11.63 6.60
N ASP A 58 5.49 -12.76 6.82
CA ASP A 58 4.82 -14.06 6.96
C ASP A 58 3.96 -14.13 8.22
N GLN A 59 4.42 -13.52 9.31
CA GLN A 59 3.65 -13.41 10.55
C GLN A 59 2.37 -12.59 10.34
N LEU A 60 2.46 -11.46 9.64
CA LEU A 60 1.28 -10.64 9.29
C LEU A 60 0.33 -11.39 8.39
N SER A 61 0.86 -12.14 7.42
CA SER A 61 0.04 -12.97 6.53
C SER A 61 -0.77 -13.98 7.33
N LYS A 62 -0.13 -14.68 8.27
CA LYS A 62 -0.80 -15.65 9.12
C LYS A 62 -1.87 -15.00 10.00
N MET A 63 -1.57 -13.88 10.61
CA MET A 63 -2.52 -13.16 11.46
C MET A 63 -3.75 -12.70 10.65
N ASN A 64 -3.54 -12.17 9.46
CA ASN A 64 -4.62 -11.78 8.58
C ASN A 64 -5.45 -12.97 8.11
N ALA A 65 -4.79 -14.08 7.76
CA ALA A 65 -5.48 -15.30 7.36
C ALA A 65 -6.35 -15.84 8.49
N ASP A 66 -5.87 -15.80 9.73
CA ASP A 66 -6.62 -16.22 10.91
C ASP A 66 -7.90 -15.37 11.08
N VAL A 67 -7.79 -14.05 10.92
CA VAL A 67 -8.96 -13.16 10.99
C VAL A 67 -9.96 -13.44 9.88
N MET A 68 -9.49 -13.75 8.68
CA MET A 68 -10.33 -14.06 7.52
C MET A 68 -10.92 -15.47 7.57
N GLY A 69 -10.42 -16.34 8.45
CA GLY A 69 -10.87 -17.73 8.53
C GLY A 69 -10.35 -18.60 7.39
N THR A 70 -9.16 -18.31 6.87
CA THR A 70 -8.50 -19.05 5.80
C THR A 70 -7.08 -19.43 6.20
N ASP A 71 -6.48 -20.37 5.47
CA ASP A 71 -5.07 -20.75 5.61
C ASP A 71 -4.22 -20.30 4.42
N THR A 72 -4.80 -19.52 3.50
CA THR A 72 -4.09 -18.99 2.34
C THR A 72 -3.30 -17.74 2.72
N ASP A 73 -2.41 -17.29 1.81
CA ASP A 73 -1.71 -16.01 1.96
C ASP A 73 -2.56 -14.87 1.42
N PRO A 74 -3.13 -13.99 2.28
CA PRO A 74 -3.96 -12.89 1.82
C PRO A 74 -3.19 -11.80 1.08
N PHE A 75 -1.85 -11.87 1.08
CA PHE A 75 -1.00 -10.94 0.35
C PHE A 75 -0.54 -11.49 -1.01
N TYR A 76 -1.05 -12.65 -1.41
CA TYR A 76 -0.86 -13.22 -2.75
C TYR A 76 0.61 -13.38 -3.15
N GLY A 77 1.47 -13.72 -2.19
CA GLY A 77 2.89 -13.93 -2.43
C GLY A 77 3.73 -12.65 -2.53
N ALA A 78 3.17 -11.49 -2.27
CA ALA A 78 3.92 -10.24 -2.33
C ALA A 78 5.06 -10.23 -1.30
N PRO A 79 6.29 -9.88 -1.70
CA PRO A 79 7.43 -9.83 -0.78
C PRO A 79 7.42 -8.59 0.11
N VAL A 80 6.70 -7.55 -0.26
CA VAL A 80 6.58 -6.30 0.49
C VAL A 80 5.11 -6.04 0.77
N VAL A 81 4.80 -5.64 2.00
CA VAL A 81 3.46 -5.22 2.40
C VAL A 81 3.53 -3.80 2.95
N LEU A 82 2.71 -2.92 2.41
CA LEU A 82 2.57 -1.56 2.92
C LEU A 82 1.31 -1.47 3.76
N VAL A 83 1.46 -1.02 5.01
CA VAL A 83 0.35 -0.87 5.95
C VAL A 83 0.12 0.61 6.17
N VAL A 84 -1.09 1.08 5.92
CA VAL A 84 -1.47 2.48 6.18
C VAL A 84 -2.26 2.53 7.48
N LEU A 85 -1.78 3.32 8.43
CA LEU A 85 -2.43 3.54 9.71
C LEU A 85 -2.99 4.96 9.73
N ALA A 86 -4.26 5.09 10.10
CA ALA A 86 -4.94 6.38 10.20
C ALA A 86 -5.31 6.68 11.65
N ASP A 87 -5.18 7.94 12.04
CA ASP A 87 -5.47 8.38 13.41
C ASP A 87 -6.99 8.53 13.60
N LYS A 88 -7.58 7.66 14.43
CA LYS A 88 -9.02 7.67 14.73
C LYS A 88 -9.50 9.00 15.33
N ASN A 89 -8.62 9.79 15.93
CA ASN A 89 -8.97 11.08 16.52
C ASN A 89 -9.20 12.16 15.45
N ARG A 90 -8.81 11.88 14.18
CA ARG A 90 -9.09 12.79 13.08
C ARG A 90 -10.45 12.46 12.46
N PRO A 91 -11.36 13.44 12.31
CA PRO A 91 -12.67 13.19 11.71
C PRO A 91 -12.58 12.63 10.29
N THR A 92 -11.51 12.98 9.56
CA THR A 92 -11.29 12.56 8.17
C THR A 92 -10.42 11.33 8.02
N HIS A 93 -10.18 10.57 9.11
CA HIS A 93 -9.17 9.51 9.12
C HIS A 93 -9.39 8.45 8.04
N ILE A 94 -10.62 8.02 7.80
CA ILE A 94 -10.93 7.02 6.78
C ILE A 94 -10.57 7.55 5.38
N TYR A 95 -10.93 8.78 5.09
CA TYR A 95 -10.62 9.42 3.80
C TYR A 95 -9.13 9.64 3.65
N ASP A 96 -8.47 10.12 4.70
CA ASP A 96 -7.02 10.38 4.71
C ASP A 96 -6.25 9.10 4.39
N GLY A 97 -6.54 8.01 5.09
CA GLY A 97 -5.89 6.73 4.84
C GLY A 97 -6.21 6.16 3.45
N SER A 98 -7.43 6.32 2.99
CA SER A 98 -7.86 5.84 1.67
C SER A 98 -7.14 6.59 0.55
N LEU A 99 -6.95 7.91 0.68
CA LEU A 99 -6.22 8.70 -0.31
C LEU A 99 -4.74 8.32 -0.35
N VAL A 100 -4.13 8.07 0.80
CA VAL A 100 -2.76 7.56 0.86
C VAL A 100 -2.65 6.23 0.12
N MET A 101 -3.59 5.29 0.39
CA MET A 101 -3.63 4.01 -0.32
C MET A 101 -3.75 4.20 -1.84
N GLY A 102 -4.60 5.13 -2.27
CA GLY A 102 -4.76 5.43 -3.69
C GLY A 102 -3.45 5.88 -4.35
N ASN A 103 -2.71 6.77 -3.70
CA ASN A 103 -1.42 7.22 -4.18
C ASN A 103 -0.40 6.07 -4.26
N LEU A 104 -0.35 5.22 -3.22
CA LEU A 104 0.56 4.07 -3.20
C LEU A 104 0.25 3.11 -4.35
N MET A 105 -1.02 2.79 -4.56
CA MET A 105 -1.44 1.88 -5.62
C MET A 105 -1.12 2.42 -7.01
N ASN A 106 -1.38 3.71 -7.25
CA ASN A 106 -1.09 4.33 -8.53
C ASN A 106 0.40 4.43 -8.80
N ALA A 107 1.19 4.77 -7.78
CA ALA A 107 2.65 4.83 -7.91
C ALA A 107 3.23 3.44 -8.23
N ALA A 108 2.78 2.41 -7.51
CA ALA A 108 3.23 1.05 -7.75
C ALA A 108 2.90 0.59 -9.18
N ALA A 109 1.68 0.87 -9.65
CA ALA A 109 1.27 0.51 -11.00
C ALA A 109 2.13 1.22 -12.06
N SER A 110 2.51 2.48 -11.82
CA SER A 110 3.31 3.25 -12.78
C SER A 110 4.73 2.71 -12.96
N LEU A 111 5.22 2.01 -11.97
CA LEU A 111 6.59 1.43 -11.99
C LEU A 111 6.60 0.00 -12.55
N GLY A 112 5.47 -0.59 -12.83
CA GLY A 112 5.36 -1.96 -13.33
C GLY A 112 5.41 -2.97 -12.22
#